data_53389ea9c8f017f88a8bc7115983c9b4
#
_entry.id   53389ea9c8f017f88a8bc7115983c9b4
#
_cell.length_a   1.000
_cell.length_b   1.000
_cell.length_c   1.000
_cell.angle_alpha   90.00
_cell.angle_beta   90.00
_cell.angle_gamma   90.00
#
_symmetry.space_group_name_H-M   'P 1'
#
loop_
_entity.id
_entity.type
_entity.pdbx_description
1 polymer ?
#
loop_
_entity_poly.entity_id
_entity_poly.type
_entity_poly.pdbx_seq_one_letter_code
_entity_poly.pdbx_strand_id
1 'polypeptide(L)'
;MSIQLFVNKRIREIMIYIITIYFVVGLFLFIFQRKLIYLPTNKVPHRFEIFQLNNKNTTIEIIVLNPNKDDAIIYCGGNAEAVIFNAEDFLNNFPSKTFYLLNYRGYGGSTGNPSEKGIYSDVVLLFDSIKKNHKIIHVMGRSLGTGVATYLASKRSIEKMILISPYDSIKSIAQSRFPIYPIFLLLKDKYDSIVRVPDIKAKTMILIGENDKVIPKKHSIRLFNEFPNEQITKKIIFDAGHNDISQKIEYYKHIKDFLEN
;
A
#
# COMPACT_ATOMS: atom_id res chain seq x y z
N MET A 1 53.07 12.04 27.90
CA MET A 1 52.97 11.80 26.44
C MET A 1 52.41 10.41 26.09
N SER A 2 52.70 9.33 26.82
CA SER A 2 52.21 7.96 26.51
C SER A 2 50.73 7.70 26.72
N ILE A 3 50.09 8.22 27.78
CA ILE A 3 48.66 8.01 28.09
C ILE A 3 47.75 8.68 27.03
N GLN A 4 48.11 9.89 26.61
CA GLN A 4 47.32 10.64 25.60
C GLN A 4 47.35 9.96 24.22
N LEU A 5 48.51 9.39 23.85
CA LEU A 5 48.62 8.62 22.60
C LEU A 5 47.81 7.31 22.65
N PHE A 6 47.77 6.64 23.81
CA PHE A 6 47.02 5.42 24.01
C PHE A 6 45.52 5.67 23.99
N VAL A 7 45.02 6.74 24.64
CA VAL A 7 43.63 7.17 24.61
C VAL A 7 43.18 7.53 23.18
N ASN A 8 44.03 8.29 22.46
CA ASN A 8 43.71 8.65 21.06
C ASN A 8 43.68 7.43 20.14
N LYS A 9 44.52 6.41 20.36
CA LYS A 9 44.47 5.15 19.59
C LYS A 9 43.17 4.39 19.84
N ARG A 10 42.75 4.22 21.09
CA ARG A 10 41.47 3.54 21.44
C ARG A 10 40.25 4.27 20.88
N ILE A 11 40.21 5.60 21.00
CA ILE A 11 39.12 6.40 20.42
C ILE A 11 39.03 6.19 18.92
N ARG A 12 40.15 6.19 18.21
CA ARG A 12 40.20 5.94 16.77
C ARG A 12 39.71 4.54 16.42
N GLU A 13 40.12 3.52 17.17
CA GLU A 13 39.63 2.13 16.96
C GLU A 13 38.10 2.04 17.17
N ILE A 14 37.56 2.62 18.23
CA ILE A 14 36.12 2.68 18.50
C ILE A 14 35.38 3.38 17.36
N MET A 15 35.87 4.51 16.88
CA MET A 15 35.29 5.22 15.75
C MET A 15 35.27 4.37 14.47
N ILE A 16 36.36 3.65 14.18
CA ILE A 16 36.43 2.75 13.03
C ILE A 16 35.37 1.65 13.16
N TYR A 17 35.21 1.03 14.34
CA TYR A 17 34.18 0.02 14.57
C TYR A 17 32.74 0.59 14.35
N ILE A 18 32.44 1.77 14.90
CA ILE A 18 31.12 2.41 14.72
C ILE A 18 30.84 2.69 13.24
N ILE A 19 31.83 3.24 12.54
CA ILE A 19 31.70 3.53 11.10
C ILE A 19 31.53 2.23 10.32
N THR A 20 32.29 1.19 10.63
CA THR A 20 32.15 -0.11 9.96
C THR A 20 30.77 -0.71 10.19
N ILE A 21 30.27 -0.71 11.42
CA ILE A 21 28.91 -1.20 11.75
C ILE A 21 27.86 -0.40 10.99
N TYR A 22 27.97 0.93 10.95
CA TYR A 22 27.05 1.79 10.20
C TYR A 22 26.99 1.38 8.73
N PHE A 23 28.11 1.21 8.06
CA PHE A 23 28.13 0.80 6.65
C PHE A 23 27.65 -0.64 6.43
N VAL A 24 28.01 -1.58 7.31
CA VAL A 24 27.55 -2.97 7.21
C VAL A 24 26.04 -3.06 7.36
N VAL A 25 25.47 -2.38 8.36
CA VAL A 25 24.00 -2.34 8.56
C VAL A 25 23.32 -1.61 7.40
N GLY A 26 23.86 -0.49 6.94
CA GLY A 26 23.36 0.23 5.78
C GLY A 26 23.34 -0.61 4.51
N LEU A 27 24.41 -1.35 4.25
CA LEU A 27 24.52 -2.28 3.11
C LEU A 27 23.50 -3.42 3.23
N PHE A 28 23.34 -4.00 4.43
CA PHE A 28 22.32 -5.02 4.69
C PHE A 28 20.92 -4.48 4.39
N LEU A 29 20.56 -3.33 4.93
CA LEU A 29 19.27 -2.68 4.67
C LEU A 29 19.07 -2.41 3.16
N PHE A 30 20.10 -1.93 2.46
CA PHE A 30 20.06 -1.66 1.03
C PHE A 30 19.86 -2.93 0.19
N ILE A 31 20.52 -4.03 0.51
CA ILE A 31 20.40 -5.28 -0.22
C ILE A 31 19.02 -5.93 0.03
N PHE A 32 18.58 -5.97 1.28
CA PHE A 32 17.40 -6.69 1.71
C PHE A 32 16.11 -5.84 1.79
N GLN A 33 16.15 -4.55 1.41
CA GLN A 33 15.03 -3.62 1.55
C GLN A 33 13.71 -4.16 1.00
N ARG A 34 13.72 -4.85 -0.16
CA ARG A 34 12.50 -5.44 -0.72
C ARG A 34 11.94 -6.59 0.11
N LYS A 35 12.79 -7.39 0.75
CA LYS A 35 12.34 -8.43 1.69
C LYS A 35 11.77 -7.85 2.99
N LEU A 36 12.16 -6.60 3.33
CA LEU A 36 11.62 -5.88 4.48
C LEU A 36 10.29 -5.18 4.15
N ILE A 37 10.13 -4.74 2.89
CA ILE A 37 8.91 -4.06 2.43
C ILE A 37 7.82 -5.07 2.05
N TYR A 38 8.17 -6.15 1.34
CA TYR A 38 7.21 -7.10 0.79
C TYR A 38 7.24 -8.41 1.57
N LEU A 39 6.06 -8.85 1.97
CA LEU A 39 5.83 -10.12 2.67
C LEU A 39 4.80 -10.94 1.86
N PRO A 40 5.24 -11.60 0.76
CA PRO A 40 4.36 -12.36 -0.10
C PRO A 40 3.58 -13.44 0.65
N THR A 41 2.30 -13.58 0.32
CA THR A 41 1.42 -14.63 0.85
C THR A 41 1.37 -15.82 -0.10
N ASN A 42 1.13 -17.00 0.45
CA ASN A 42 0.88 -18.19 -0.36
C ASN A 42 -0.49 -18.13 -1.05
N LYS A 43 -0.65 -18.91 -2.11
CA LYS A 43 -1.95 -19.14 -2.74
C LYS A 43 -2.88 -19.87 -1.77
N VAL A 44 -4.07 -19.30 -1.58
CA VAL A 44 -5.15 -19.90 -0.78
C VAL A 44 -6.17 -20.49 -1.77
N PRO A 45 -6.57 -21.75 -1.64
CA PRO A 45 -7.64 -22.33 -2.46
C PRO A 45 -8.97 -21.60 -2.25
N HIS A 46 -9.71 -21.34 -3.33
CA HIS A 46 -11.01 -20.68 -3.28
C HIS A 46 -11.88 -21.08 -4.49
N ARG A 47 -13.19 -20.78 -4.40
CA ARG A 47 -14.19 -21.10 -5.44
C ARG A 47 -14.45 -19.98 -6.44
N PHE A 48 -13.88 -18.80 -6.23
CA PHE A 48 -14.15 -17.62 -7.05
C PHE A 48 -13.46 -17.67 -8.40
N GLU A 49 -14.00 -16.92 -9.35
CA GLU A 49 -13.43 -16.75 -10.67
C GLU A 49 -12.04 -16.11 -10.59
N ILE A 50 -11.14 -16.59 -11.45
CA ILE A 50 -9.79 -16.06 -11.58
C ILE A 50 -9.68 -15.40 -12.95
N PHE A 51 -9.33 -14.10 -12.95
CA PHE A 51 -8.92 -13.38 -14.14
C PHE A 51 -7.39 -13.29 -14.15
N GLN A 52 -6.76 -13.80 -15.21
CA GLN A 52 -5.30 -13.77 -15.35
C GLN A 52 -4.87 -12.68 -16.32
N LEU A 53 -3.90 -11.89 -15.93
CA LEU A 53 -3.23 -10.89 -16.77
C LEU A 53 -1.76 -11.25 -16.97
N ASN A 54 -1.30 -11.20 -18.21
CA ASN A 54 0.11 -11.34 -18.51
C ASN A 54 0.76 -9.97 -18.69
N ASN A 55 1.66 -9.64 -17.80
CA ASN A 55 2.48 -8.43 -17.87
C ASN A 55 3.94 -8.80 -18.08
N LYS A 56 4.36 -8.81 -19.34
CA LYS A 56 5.66 -9.34 -19.80
C LYS A 56 5.83 -10.81 -19.38
N ASN A 57 6.83 -11.12 -18.54
CA ASN A 57 7.14 -12.48 -18.07
C ASN A 57 6.46 -12.79 -16.72
N THR A 58 5.41 -12.06 -16.34
CA THR A 58 4.72 -12.22 -15.06
C THR A 58 3.25 -12.43 -15.31
N THR A 59 2.68 -13.49 -14.74
CA THR A 59 1.24 -13.74 -14.71
C THR A 59 0.70 -13.20 -13.40
N ILE A 60 -0.27 -12.32 -13.49
CA ILE A 60 -0.96 -11.70 -12.36
C ILE A 60 -2.32 -12.36 -12.21
N GLU A 61 -2.56 -12.93 -11.04
CA GLU A 61 -3.84 -13.53 -10.68
C GLU A 61 -4.73 -12.50 -9.98
N ILE A 62 -5.92 -12.30 -10.51
CA ILE A 62 -6.93 -11.41 -9.96
C ILE A 62 -8.16 -12.26 -9.61
N ILE A 63 -8.63 -12.17 -8.38
CA ILE A 63 -9.84 -12.86 -7.95
C ILE A 63 -11.02 -11.94 -8.23
N VAL A 64 -12.03 -12.47 -8.94
CA VAL A 64 -13.22 -11.69 -9.33
C VAL A 64 -14.40 -12.08 -8.45
N LEU A 65 -15.04 -11.09 -7.84
CA LEU A 65 -16.26 -11.27 -7.06
C LEU A 65 -17.40 -10.52 -7.77
N ASN A 66 -18.61 -11.07 -7.73
CA ASN A 66 -19.81 -10.48 -8.36
C ASN A 66 -19.56 -10.00 -9.80
N PRO A 67 -19.18 -10.84 -10.74
CA PRO A 67 -18.89 -10.41 -12.10
C PRO A 67 -20.10 -9.72 -12.76
N ASN A 68 -19.83 -8.94 -13.82
CA ASN A 68 -20.84 -8.33 -14.69
C ASN A 68 -21.73 -7.25 -14.04
N LYS A 69 -21.23 -6.53 -13.01
CA LYS A 69 -21.91 -5.32 -12.52
C LYS A 69 -21.42 -4.08 -13.27
N ASP A 70 -22.26 -3.07 -13.38
CA ASP A 70 -21.90 -1.79 -14.01
C ASP A 70 -20.76 -1.07 -13.26
N ASP A 71 -20.76 -1.20 -11.93
CA ASP A 71 -19.76 -0.60 -11.05
C ASP A 71 -18.71 -1.64 -10.62
N ALA A 72 -17.45 -1.27 -10.68
CA ALA A 72 -16.35 -2.11 -10.24
C ALA A 72 -15.46 -1.43 -9.19
N ILE A 73 -14.84 -2.24 -8.35
CA ILE A 73 -13.83 -1.81 -7.39
C ILE A 73 -12.57 -2.65 -7.59
N ILE A 74 -11.45 -1.98 -7.88
CA ILE A 74 -10.13 -2.61 -7.83
C ILE A 74 -9.63 -2.53 -6.39
N TYR A 75 -9.45 -3.69 -5.76
CA TYR A 75 -8.91 -3.78 -4.41
C TYR A 75 -7.42 -4.08 -4.42
N CYS A 76 -6.66 -3.19 -3.80
CA CYS A 76 -5.23 -3.29 -3.58
C CYS A 76 -4.98 -3.58 -2.10
N GLY A 77 -4.67 -4.82 -1.77
CA GLY A 77 -4.52 -5.29 -0.40
C GLY A 77 -3.31 -4.73 0.34
N GLY A 78 -3.24 -4.99 1.63
CA GLY A 78 -2.10 -4.66 2.47
C GLY A 78 -0.90 -5.57 2.24
N ASN A 79 0.22 -5.24 2.88
CA ASN A 79 1.35 -6.14 2.94
C ASN A 79 1.01 -7.37 3.81
N ALA A 80 1.52 -8.55 3.45
CA ALA A 80 1.20 -9.82 4.10
C ALA A 80 -0.30 -10.19 4.12
N GLU A 81 -1.11 -9.58 3.25
CA GLU A 81 -2.54 -9.83 3.15
C GLU A 81 -2.83 -10.80 2.01
N ALA A 82 -3.44 -11.95 2.33
CA ALA A 82 -4.10 -12.78 1.32
C ALA A 82 -5.47 -12.17 1.02
N VAL A 83 -5.57 -11.46 -0.10
CA VAL A 83 -6.75 -10.63 -0.45
C VAL A 83 -8.06 -11.42 -0.49
N ILE A 84 -7.99 -12.74 -0.69
CA ILE A 84 -9.13 -13.65 -0.70
C ILE A 84 -9.92 -13.64 0.62
N PHE A 85 -9.28 -13.37 1.75
CA PHE A 85 -9.95 -13.37 3.05
C PHE A 85 -10.96 -12.21 3.22
N ASN A 86 -10.93 -11.22 2.34
CA ASN A 86 -11.94 -10.16 2.31
C ASN A 86 -13.17 -10.54 1.46
N ALA A 87 -13.14 -11.67 0.75
CA ALA A 87 -14.13 -11.97 -0.29
C ALA A 87 -15.56 -12.03 0.24
N GLU A 88 -15.80 -12.78 1.32
CA GLU A 88 -17.16 -12.95 1.88
C GLU A 88 -17.69 -11.62 2.44
N ASP A 89 -16.83 -10.83 3.09
CA ASP A 89 -17.21 -9.51 3.60
C ASP A 89 -17.57 -8.55 2.45
N PHE A 90 -16.80 -8.55 1.36
CA PHE A 90 -17.09 -7.70 0.21
C PHE A 90 -18.36 -8.14 -0.51
N LEU A 91 -18.61 -9.44 -0.66
CA LEU A 91 -19.85 -9.97 -1.22
C LEU A 91 -21.07 -9.54 -0.42
N ASN A 92 -21.00 -9.67 0.90
CA ASN A 92 -22.11 -9.34 1.80
C ASN A 92 -22.36 -7.82 1.88
N ASN A 93 -21.30 -7.02 1.84
CA ASN A 93 -21.42 -5.58 2.01
C ASN A 93 -21.66 -4.82 0.71
N PHE A 94 -21.24 -5.36 -0.46
CA PHE A 94 -21.30 -4.67 -1.75
C PHE A 94 -21.84 -5.58 -2.88
N PRO A 95 -23.06 -6.14 -2.75
CA PRO A 95 -23.59 -7.12 -3.71
C PRO A 95 -23.82 -6.56 -5.12
N SER A 96 -23.91 -5.24 -5.25
CA SER A 96 -24.14 -4.53 -6.52
C SER A 96 -22.84 -4.17 -7.26
N LYS A 97 -21.66 -4.51 -6.72
CA LYS A 97 -20.37 -4.13 -7.31
C LYS A 97 -19.51 -5.34 -7.65
N THR A 98 -18.83 -5.29 -8.79
CA THR A 98 -17.78 -6.26 -9.11
C THR A 98 -16.51 -5.88 -8.37
N PHE A 99 -15.87 -6.84 -7.70
CA PHE A 99 -14.55 -6.64 -7.11
C PHE A 99 -13.48 -7.37 -7.90
N TYR A 100 -12.37 -6.70 -8.12
CA TYR A 100 -11.13 -7.24 -8.64
C TYR A 100 -10.08 -7.21 -7.53
N LEU A 101 -9.87 -8.35 -6.86
CA LEU A 101 -8.89 -8.47 -5.77
C LEU A 101 -7.53 -8.77 -6.40
N LEU A 102 -6.64 -7.81 -6.38
CA LEU A 102 -5.32 -7.91 -7.02
C LEU A 102 -4.34 -8.67 -6.14
N ASN A 103 -3.97 -9.88 -6.52
CA ASN A 103 -2.76 -10.51 -6.00
C ASN A 103 -1.54 -9.85 -6.64
N TYR A 104 -0.74 -9.14 -5.85
CA TYR A 104 0.49 -8.53 -6.37
C TYR A 104 1.43 -9.58 -6.94
N ARG A 105 2.30 -9.19 -7.88
CA ARG A 105 3.35 -10.07 -8.36
C ARG A 105 4.12 -10.71 -7.20
N GLY A 106 4.25 -12.04 -7.22
CA GLY A 106 4.84 -12.83 -6.14
C GLY A 106 3.91 -13.13 -4.96
N TYR A 107 2.67 -12.60 -4.92
CA TYR A 107 1.66 -12.89 -3.89
C TYR A 107 0.59 -13.84 -4.43
N GLY A 108 0.01 -14.66 -3.57
CA GLY A 108 -1.08 -15.56 -3.91
C GLY A 108 -0.71 -16.46 -5.09
N GLY A 109 -1.54 -16.44 -6.15
CA GLY A 109 -1.30 -17.20 -7.39
C GLY A 109 -0.51 -16.44 -8.45
N SER A 110 -0.06 -15.21 -8.17
CA SER A 110 0.72 -14.41 -9.11
C SER A 110 2.19 -14.80 -9.12
N THR A 111 2.81 -14.81 -10.31
CA THR A 111 4.25 -15.09 -10.47
C THR A 111 5.11 -13.84 -10.32
N GLY A 112 6.43 -13.99 -10.38
CA GLY A 112 7.40 -12.90 -10.38
C GLY A 112 7.80 -12.43 -8.98
N ASN A 113 8.45 -11.27 -8.92
CA ASN A 113 8.94 -10.67 -7.69
C ASN A 113 8.35 -9.27 -7.49
N PRO A 114 7.92 -8.92 -6.26
CA PRO A 114 7.32 -7.62 -6.00
C PRO A 114 8.33 -6.48 -6.11
N SER A 115 7.85 -5.37 -6.69
CA SER A 115 8.53 -4.09 -6.73
C SER A 115 7.51 -2.99 -7.00
N GLU A 116 7.75 -1.78 -6.53
CA GLU A 116 6.86 -0.63 -6.76
C GLU A 116 6.52 -0.48 -8.25
N LYS A 117 7.54 -0.40 -9.10
CA LYS A 117 7.37 -0.25 -10.56
C LYS A 117 6.57 -1.40 -11.18
N GLY A 118 6.80 -2.62 -10.71
CA GLY A 118 6.10 -3.79 -11.21
C GLY A 118 4.63 -3.78 -10.81
N ILE A 119 4.33 -3.58 -9.54
CA ILE A 119 2.96 -3.54 -9.01
C ILE A 119 2.16 -2.38 -9.62
N TYR A 120 2.80 -1.22 -9.83
CA TYR A 120 2.19 -0.10 -10.53
C TYR A 120 1.83 -0.41 -11.99
N SER A 121 2.72 -1.12 -12.68
CA SER A 121 2.44 -1.58 -14.06
C SER A 121 1.27 -2.58 -14.09
N ASP A 122 1.17 -3.46 -13.09
CA ASP A 122 0.13 -4.48 -13.01
C ASP A 122 -1.25 -3.86 -12.77
N VAL A 123 -1.37 -2.93 -11.83
CA VAL A 123 -2.66 -2.31 -11.52
C VAL A 123 -3.18 -1.43 -12.65
N VAL A 124 -2.27 -0.77 -13.40
CA VAL A 124 -2.65 0.00 -14.60
C VAL A 124 -3.13 -0.94 -15.71
N LEU A 125 -2.43 -2.04 -15.93
CA LEU A 125 -2.84 -3.06 -16.91
C LEU A 125 -4.20 -3.65 -16.54
N LEU A 126 -4.43 -3.95 -15.26
CA LEU A 126 -5.73 -4.42 -14.78
C LEU A 126 -6.84 -3.40 -15.11
N PHE A 127 -6.67 -2.14 -14.72
CA PHE A 127 -7.64 -1.10 -15.05
C PHE A 127 -7.92 -1.03 -16.56
N ASP A 128 -6.87 -0.98 -17.37
CA ASP A 128 -6.99 -0.87 -18.83
C ASP A 128 -7.69 -2.06 -19.47
N SER A 129 -7.57 -3.26 -18.86
CA SER A 129 -8.21 -4.48 -19.33
C SER A 129 -9.71 -4.54 -19.02
N ILE A 130 -10.14 -3.93 -17.89
CA ILE A 130 -11.54 -4.02 -17.42
C ILE A 130 -12.38 -2.77 -17.73
N LYS A 131 -11.77 -1.63 -18.04
CA LYS A 131 -12.47 -0.35 -18.17
C LYS A 131 -13.60 -0.31 -19.20
N LYS A 132 -13.60 -1.22 -20.18
CA LYS A 132 -14.67 -1.30 -21.18
C LYS A 132 -15.90 -2.11 -20.71
N ASN A 133 -15.73 -2.88 -19.63
CA ASN A 133 -16.75 -3.76 -19.10
C ASN A 133 -17.58 -3.10 -17.99
N HIS A 134 -17.19 -1.91 -17.54
CA HIS A 134 -17.83 -1.21 -16.43
C HIS A 134 -18.07 0.25 -16.77
N LYS A 135 -19.17 0.80 -16.28
CA LYS A 135 -19.50 2.22 -16.41
C LYS A 135 -18.70 3.07 -15.45
N ILE A 136 -18.48 2.55 -14.24
CA ILE A 136 -17.81 3.23 -13.16
C ILE A 136 -16.75 2.30 -12.55
N ILE A 137 -15.56 2.83 -12.33
CA ILE A 137 -14.48 2.10 -11.64
C ILE A 137 -13.98 2.93 -10.46
N HIS A 138 -14.00 2.30 -9.29
CA HIS A 138 -13.44 2.78 -8.05
C HIS A 138 -12.15 2.04 -7.74
N VAL A 139 -11.34 2.60 -6.84
CA VAL A 139 -10.18 1.90 -6.27
C VAL A 139 -10.21 1.95 -4.75
N MET A 140 -9.90 0.83 -4.13
CA MET A 140 -9.75 0.71 -2.68
C MET A 140 -8.37 0.17 -2.37
N GLY A 141 -7.61 0.89 -1.55
CA GLY A 141 -6.29 0.48 -1.10
C GLY A 141 -6.21 0.37 0.41
N ARG A 142 -5.56 -0.67 0.91
CA ARG A 142 -5.28 -0.86 2.35
C ARG A 142 -3.78 -0.87 2.60
N SER A 143 -3.30 -0.12 3.60
CA SER A 143 -1.89 -0.11 4.02
C SER A 143 -0.95 0.05 2.80
N LEU A 144 -0.09 -0.91 2.46
CA LEU A 144 0.75 -0.91 1.26
C LEU A 144 -0.06 -0.56 0.01
N GLY A 145 -1.26 -1.12 -0.12
CA GLY A 145 -2.15 -0.91 -1.27
C GLY A 145 -2.64 0.51 -1.44
N THR A 146 -2.56 1.36 -0.41
CA THR A 146 -2.92 2.78 -0.55
C THR A 146 -1.99 3.51 -1.51
N GLY A 147 -0.70 3.17 -1.51
CA GLY A 147 0.26 3.70 -2.49
C GLY A 147 -0.01 3.21 -3.91
N VAL A 148 -0.53 1.97 -4.06
CA VAL A 148 -0.93 1.41 -5.36
C VAL A 148 -2.20 2.11 -5.88
N ALA A 149 -3.20 2.27 -5.01
CA ALA A 149 -4.45 2.97 -5.33
C ALA A 149 -4.20 4.44 -5.71
N THR A 150 -3.37 5.14 -4.96
CA THR A 150 -2.97 6.53 -5.23
C THR A 150 -2.24 6.65 -6.57
N TYR A 151 -1.35 5.70 -6.88
CA TYR A 151 -0.69 5.68 -8.19
C TYR A 151 -1.69 5.47 -9.32
N LEU A 152 -2.58 4.49 -9.20
CA LEU A 152 -3.60 4.23 -10.22
C LEU A 152 -4.46 5.46 -10.46
N ALA A 153 -4.98 6.09 -9.39
CA ALA A 153 -5.83 7.27 -9.49
C ALA A 153 -5.11 8.50 -10.09
N SER A 154 -3.77 8.59 -9.94
CA SER A 154 -2.98 9.63 -10.61
C SER A 154 -2.75 9.38 -12.11
N LYS A 155 -3.01 8.16 -12.61
CA LYS A 155 -2.75 7.76 -13.99
C LYS A 155 -4.00 7.41 -14.79
N ARG A 156 -5.13 7.16 -14.13
CA ARG A 156 -6.39 6.74 -14.77
C ARG A 156 -7.56 7.46 -14.13
N SER A 157 -8.64 7.58 -14.89
CA SER A 157 -9.88 8.16 -14.40
C SER A 157 -10.58 7.18 -13.47
N ILE A 158 -10.45 7.45 -12.19
CA ILE A 158 -11.11 6.73 -11.10
C ILE A 158 -12.21 7.64 -10.55
N GLU A 159 -13.41 7.10 -10.34
CA GLU A 159 -14.53 7.87 -9.81
C GLU A 159 -14.34 8.17 -8.31
N LYS A 160 -14.13 7.14 -7.51
CA LYS A 160 -13.89 7.27 -6.06
C LYS A 160 -12.70 6.44 -5.63
N MET A 161 -11.91 7.00 -4.72
CA MET A 161 -10.76 6.33 -4.13
C MET A 161 -10.94 6.20 -2.61
N ILE A 162 -10.73 5.00 -2.09
CA ILE A 162 -10.81 4.68 -0.66
C ILE A 162 -9.45 4.24 -0.18
N LEU A 163 -8.91 4.94 0.81
CA LEU A 163 -7.59 4.68 1.38
C LEU A 163 -7.72 4.29 2.86
N ILE A 164 -7.37 3.07 3.19
CA ILE A 164 -7.48 2.49 4.52
C ILE A 164 -6.11 2.41 5.16
N SER A 165 -5.92 3.08 6.30
CA SER A 165 -4.63 3.24 6.98
C SER A 165 -3.53 3.72 6.01
N PRO A 166 -3.74 4.84 5.30
CA PRO A 166 -2.79 5.31 4.29
C PRO A 166 -1.56 5.98 4.90
N TYR A 167 -0.56 6.14 4.03
CA TYR A 167 0.69 6.84 4.34
C TYR A 167 1.02 7.87 3.25
N ASP A 168 1.80 8.88 3.62
CA ASP A 168 2.37 9.87 2.72
C ASP A 168 3.42 9.28 1.77
N SER A 169 4.32 8.43 2.32
CA SER A 169 5.27 7.61 1.53
C SER A 169 5.92 6.53 2.39
N ILE A 170 6.29 5.39 1.80
CA ILE A 170 7.16 4.40 2.48
C ILE A 170 8.52 5.03 2.78
N LYS A 171 9.00 5.92 1.91
CA LYS A 171 10.20 6.71 2.16
C LYS A 171 10.15 7.47 3.50
N SER A 172 9.04 8.15 3.78
CA SER A 172 8.86 8.92 5.02
C SER A 172 8.77 8.02 6.26
N ILE A 173 8.06 6.89 6.16
CA ILE A 173 8.00 5.89 7.24
C ILE A 173 9.40 5.31 7.52
N ALA A 174 10.11 4.89 6.49
CA ALA A 174 11.45 4.33 6.62
C ALA A 174 12.45 5.33 7.20
N GLN A 175 12.40 6.61 6.77
CA GLN A 175 13.23 7.68 7.33
C GLN A 175 12.95 7.90 8.83
N SER A 176 11.68 7.78 9.25
CA SER A 176 11.32 7.88 10.68
C SER A 176 11.83 6.70 11.51
N ARG A 177 11.96 5.51 10.92
CA ARG A 177 12.46 4.30 11.58
C ARG A 177 13.99 4.21 11.58
N PHE A 178 14.63 4.77 10.55
CA PHE A 178 16.08 4.71 10.34
C PHE A 178 16.65 6.14 10.14
N PRO A 179 16.56 7.01 11.14
CA PRO A 179 16.85 8.45 10.98
C PRO A 179 18.32 8.75 10.61
N ILE A 180 19.25 7.86 10.95
CA ILE A 180 20.69 8.02 10.68
C ILE A 180 21.08 7.67 9.24
N TYR A 181 20.18 7.02 8.46
CA TYR A 181 20.45 6.65 7.07
C TYR A 181 19.79 7.60 6.10
N PRO A 182 20.43 7.96 4.97
CA PRO A 182 19.85 8.80 3.94
C PRO A 182 18.85 7.99 3.08
N ILE A 183 17.70 7.67 3.66
CA ILE A 183 16.67 6.81 3.04
C ILE A 183 16.22 7.33 1.68
N PHE A 184 16.17 8.65 1.48
CA PHE A 184 15.77 9.27 0.21
C PHE A 184 16.69 8.87 -0.97
N LEU A 185 17.97 8.53 -0.70
CA LEU A 185 18.93 8.02 -1.69
C LEU A 185 18.89 6.49 -1.81
N LEU A 186 18.77 5.78 -0.67
CA LEU A 186 18.98 4.35 -0.60
C LEU A 186 17.74 3.53 -0.95
N LEU A 187 16.54 4.06 -0.68
CA LEU A 187 15.29 3.33 -0.88
C LEU A 187 14.90 3.28 -2.36
N LYS A 188 14.72 2.06 -2.88
CA LYS A 188 14.34 1.81 -4.28
C LYS A 188 12.84 1.97 -4.50
N ASP A 189 12.03 1.40 -3.59
CA ASP A 189 10.58 1.35 -3.68
C ASP A 189 9.99 2.34 -2.65
N LYS A 190 9.68 3.55 -3.09
CA LYS A 190 9.37 4.72 -2.23
C LYS A 190 7.90 4.89 -1.92
N TYR A 191 7.02 4.43 -2.81
CA TYR A 191 5.56 4.60 -2.74
C TYR A 191 5.18 6.02 -2.30
N ASP A 192 5.67 7.00 -3.05
CA ASP A 192 5.54 8.42 -2.71
C ASP A 192 4.14 8.93 -3.09
N SER A 193 3.14 8.65 -2.24
CA SER A 193 1.73 8.96 -2.48
C SER A 193 1.48 10.46 -2.51
N ILE A 194 2.14 11.20 -1.61
CA ILE A 194 1.90 12.64 -1.43
C ILE A 194 2.19 13.45 -2.71
N VAL A 195 3.24 13.10 -3.46
CA VAL A 195 3.61 13.82 -4.69
C VAL A 195 2.64 13.57 -5.86
N ARG A 196 1.72 12.59 -5.72
CA ARG A 196 0.74 12.25 -6.74
C ARG A 196 -0.59 12.94 -6.55
N VAL A 197 -0.84 13.50 -5.37
CA VAL A 197 -2.11 14.12 -5.04
C VAL A 197 -2.56 15.17 -6.06
N PRO A 198 -1.69 16.05 -6.58
CA PRO A 198 -2.09 17.03 -7.60
C PRO A 198 -2.65 16.43 -8.90
N ASP A 199 -2.28 15.19 -9.22
CA ASP A 199 -2.73 14.50 -10.44
C ASP A 199 -4.04 13.70 -10.21
N ILE A 200 -4.54 13.61 -8.97
CA ILE A 200 -5.72 12.82 -8.61
C ILE A 200 -6.97 13.67 -8.72
N LYS A 201 -7.96 13.19 -9.49
CA LYS A 201 -9.27 13.84 -9.63
C LYS A 201 -10.39 13.11 -8.86
N ALA A 202 -10.14 11.87 -8.47
CA ALA A 202 -11.11 11.03 -7.77
C ALA A 202 -11.53 11.66 -6.45
N LYS A 203 -12.83 11.65 -6.15
CA LYS A 203 -13.30 11.88 -4.78
C LYS A 203 -12.65 10.84 -3.87
N THR A 204 -12.10 11.28 -2.75
CA THR A 204 -11.26 10.42 -1.91
C THR A 204 -11.79 10.34 -0.49
N MET A 205 -11.83 9.14 0.07
CA MET A 205 -12.04 8.91 1.49
C MET A 205 -10.82 8.27 2.13
N ILE A 206 -10.42 8.80 3.28
CA ILE A 206 -9.37 8.23 4.14
C ILE A 206 -10.01 7.66 5.40
N LEU A 207 -9.76 6.37 5.67
CA LEU A 207 -10.10 5.68 6.92
C LEU A 207 -8.84 5.47 7.75
N ILE A 208 -8.87 5.91 9.02
CA ILE A 208 -7.73 5.83 9.94
C ILE A 208 -8.18 5.12 11.20
N GLY A 209 -7.50 4.04 11.58
CA GLY A 209 -7.65 3.45 12.91
C GLY A 209 -7.04 4.38 13.97
N GLU A 210 -7.77 4.66 15.03
CA GLU A 210 -7.32 5.58 16.10
C GLU A 210 -6.01 5.09 16.73
N ASN A 211 -5.89 3.78 16.93
CA ASN A 211 -4.78 3.11 17.60
C ASN A 211 -3.80 2.43 16.64
N ASP A 212 -3.73 2.87 15.37
CA ASP A 212 -2.82 2.31 14.37
C ASP A 212 -1.35 2.55 14.75
N LYS A 213 -0.67 1.46 15.16
CA LYS A 213 0.76 1.46 15.53
C LYS A 213 1.68 1.07 14.37
N VAL A 214 1.12 0.56 13.26
CA VAL A 214 1.90 0.16 12.07
C VAL A 214 2.16 1.36 11.18
N ILE A 215 1.10 2.10 10.85
CA ILE A 215 1.18 3.38 10.14
C ILE A 215 0.81 4.50 11.12
N PRO A 216 1.80 5.17 11.71
CA PRO A 216 1.54 6.26 12.63
C PRO A 216 0.62 7.31 11.99
N LYS A 217 -0.44 7.70 12.71
CA LYS A 217 -1.50 8.61 12.27
C LYS A 217 -0.99 9.89 11.58
N LYS A 218 0.19 10.38 11.99
CA LYS A 218 0.84 11.55 11.37
C LYS A 218 1.04 11.41 9.85
N HIS A 219 1.34 10.20 9.35
CA HIS A 219 1.54 9.95 7.93
C HIS A 219 0.22 10.01 7.15
N SER A 220 -0.86 9.46 7.71
CA SER A 220 -2.20 9.55 7.12
C SER A 220 -2.72 10.99 7.11
N ILE A 221 -2.52 11.73 8.21
CA ILE A 221 -2.93 13.14 8.31
C ILE A 221 -2.12 14.01 7.33
N ARG A 222 -0.82 13.75 7.17
CA ARG A 222 -0.01 14.50 6.21
C ARG A 222 -0.50 14.30 4.78
N LEU A 223 -0.84 13.05 4.41
CA LEU A 223 -1.43 12.78 3.09
C LEU A 223 -2.80 13.46 2.95
N PHE A 224 -3.65 13.40 3.99
CA PHE A 224 -4.97 14.05 4.00
C PHE A 224 -4.87 15.54 3.72
N ASN A 225 -3.94 16.24 4.37
CA ASN A 225 -3.79 17.69 4.28
C ASN A 225 -3.28 18.18 2.91
N GLU A 226 -2.81 17.27 2.05
CA GLU A 226 -2.36 17.62 0.70
C GLU A 226 -3.52 17.70 -0.30
N PHE A 227 -4.63 17.01 -0.02
CA PHE A 227 -5.81 17.06 -0.90
C PHE A 227 -6.60 18.36 -0.72
N PRO A 228 -7.24 18.88 -1.79
CA PRO A 228 -8.26 19.93 -1.66
C PRO A 228 -9.41 19.47 -0.74
N ASN A 229 -9.91 20.37 0.12
CA ASN A 229 -10.95 20.05 1.11
C ASN A 229 -12.24 19.49 0.51
N GLU A 230 -12.62 19.98 -0.68
CA GLU A 230 -13.82 19.55 -1.41
C GLU A 230 -13.68 18.15 -2.02
N GLN A 231 -12.46 17.64 -2.15
CA GLN A 231 -12.16 16.37 -2.78
C GLN A 231 -12.02 15.23 -1.77
N ILE A 232 -11.80 15.54 -0.50
CA ILE A 232 -11.41 14.53 0.48
C ILE A 232 -12.30 14.50 1.72
N THR A 233 -12.60 13.29 2.18
CA THR A 233 -13.26 13.03 3.46
C THR A 233 -12.37 12.17 4.35
N LYS A 234 -12.29 12.50 5.63
CA LYS A 234 -11.57 11.72 6.63
C LYS A 234 -12.53 11.13 7.63
N LYS A 235 -12.37 9.84 7.92
CA LYS A 235 -13.05 9.12 9.00
C LYS A 235 -12.02 8.48 9.93
N ILE A 236 -12.21 8.65 11.22
CA ILE A 236 -11.42 7.97 12.26
C ILE A 236 -12.30 6.87 12.82
N ILE A 237 -11.79 5.63 12.80
CA ILE A 237 -12.45 4.49 13.42
C ILE A 237 -11.89 4.34 14.83
N PHE A 238 -12.75 4.60 15.81
CA PHE A 238 -12.38 4.54 17.24
C PHE A 238 -12.08 3.11 17.66
N ASP A 239 -11.21 2.95 18.64
CA ASP A 239 -10.78 1.65 19.18
C ASP A 239 -10.30 0.66 18.11
N ALA A 240 -9.84 1.14 16.97
CA ALA A 240 -9.31 0.33 15.89
C ALA A 240 -7.81 0.54 15.74
N GLY A 241 -7.09 -0.58 15.60
CA GLY A 241 -5.70 -0.62 15.17
C GLY A 241 -5.57 -0.85 13.67
N HIS A 242 -4.36 -1.23 13.23
CA HIS A 242 -4.06 -1.48 11.83
C HIS A 242 -4.75 -2.72 11.26
N ASN A 243 -4.83 -3.78 12.05
CA ASN A 243 -5.27 -5.10 11.56
C ASN A 243 -6.74 -5.43 11.87
N ASP A 244 -7.36 -4.70 12.76
CA ASP A 244 -8.74 -4.93 13.22
C ASP A 244 -9.72 -3.82 12.79
N ILE A 245 -9.25 -2.85 12.01
CA ILE A 245 -10.09 -1.75 11.51
C ILE A 245 -11.30 -2.24 10.72
N SER A 246 -11.17 -3.31 9.94
CA SER A 246 -12.27 -3.89 9.17
C SER A 246 -13.27 -4.70 10.00
N GLN A 247 -12.95 -4.99 11.26
CA GLN A 247 -13.85 -5.68 12.20
C GLN A 247 -14.84 -4.73 12.88
N LYS A 248 -14.65 -3.41 12.72
CA LYS A 248 -15.53 -2.40 13.30
C LYS A 248 -16.75 -2.15 12.41
N ILE A 249 -17.92 -2.02 13.02
CA ILE A 249 -19.21 -1.85 12.30
C ILE A 249 -19.18 -0.61 11.41
N GLU A 250 -18.55 0.47 11.87
CA GLU A 250 -18.44 1.74 11.17
C GLU A 250 -17.61 1.64 9.88
N TYR A 251 -16.72 0.66 9.78
CA TYR A 251 -15.82 0.50 8.63
C TYR A 251 -16.61 0.33 7.33
N TYR A 252 -17.43 -0.71 7.23
CA TYR A 252 -18.22 -0.96 6.02
C TYR A 252 -19.33 0.09 5.82
N LYS A 253 -19.90 0.60 6.91
CA LYS A 253 -20.88 1.68 6.85
C LYS A 253 -20.31 2.91 6.16
N HIS A 254 -19.15 3.41 6.59
CA HIS A 254 -18.51 4.58 5.97
C HIS A 254 -18.15 4.35 4.50
N ILE A 255 -17.71 3.14 4.15
CA ILE A 255 -17.39 2.80 2.76
C ILE A 255 -18.66 2.81 1.90
N LYS A 256 -19.77 2.21 2.37
CA LYS A 256 -21.07 2.21 1.68
C LYS A 256 -21.57 3.64 1.47
N ASP A 257 -21.67 4.41 2.55
CA ASP A 257 -22.15 5.79 2.51
C ASP A 257 -21.33 6.63 1.52
N PHE A 258 -20.02 6.42 1.46
CA PHE A 258 -19.15 7.14 0.52
C PHE A 258 -19.33 6.69 -0.92
N LEU A 259 -19.55 5.41 -1.18
CA LEU A 259 -19.73 4.88 -2.54
C LEU A 259 -21.10 5.25 -3.13
N GLU A 260 -22.11 5.44 -2.30
CA GLU A 260 -23.50 5.73 -2.72
C GLU A 260 -23.77 7.24 -2.93
N ASN A 261 -23.05 8.13 -2.21
CA ASN A 261 -23.14 9.59 -2.34
C ASN A 261 -22.15 10.16 -3.37
#